data_592be27b01071dd9d0ca0afc609fad77
#
_entry.id   592be27b01071dd9d0ca0afc609fad77
#
_cell.length_a   1.000
_cell.length_b   1.000
_cell.length_c   1.000
_cell.angle_alpha   90.00
_cell.angle_beta   90.00
_cell.angle_gamma   90.00
#
_symmetry.space_group_name_H-M   'P 1'
#
loop_
_entity.id
_entity.type
_entity.pdbx_description
1 polymer ?
#
loop_
_entity_poly.entity_id
_entity_poly.type
_entity_poly.pdbx_seq_one_letter_code
_entity_poly.pdbx_strand_id
1 'polypeptide(L)'
;MDRKIDLSRTQQYLEWLKNKLYLDSNAQNAKKRIVKRGEVYSCFLGQGIGSEECKERPCLIIQNDAANVKSPNVIVAPITHTTSDLDVVVPIANQLNELGEIILNGNVLLGNIVCVSKARLGNYISKL
;
A
#
# COMPACT_ATOMS: atom_id res chain seq x y z
N MET A 1 11.92 31.25 -16.15
CA MET A 1 11.70 30.84 -14.75
C MET A 1 12.67 29.72 -14.41
N ASP A 2 13.51 29.96 -13.45
CA ASP A 2 14.46 28.95 -13.01
C ASP A 2 13.75 27.95 -12.09
N ARG A 3 13.87 26.67 -12.44
CA ARG A 3 13.37 25.60 -11.59
C ARG A 3 14.53 24.96 -10.87
N LYS A 4 14.48 25.01 -9.56
CA LYS A 4 15.48 24.34 -8.71
C LYS A 4 14.94 22.99 -8.27
N ILE A 5 15.75 21.97 -8.44
CA ILE A 5 15.41 20.60 -8.07
C ILE A 5 16.39 20.16 -6.99
N ASP A 6 15.85 19.62 -5.89
CA ASP A 6 16.67 19.02 -4.84
C ASP A 6 17.11 17.63 -5.31
N LEU A 7 18.42 17.48 -5.51
CA LEU A 7 19.01 16.23 -5.97
C LEU A 7 19.17 15.18 -4.85
N SER A 8 18.93 15.56 -3.59
CA SER A 8 19.10 14.64 -2.46
C SER A 8 18.21 13.40 -2.54
N ARG A 9 17.07 13.49 -3.23
CA ARG A 9 16.12 12.39 -3.40
C ARG A 9 16.23 11.68 -4.75
N THR A 10 17.18 12.10 -5.59
CA THR A 10 17.34 11.55 -6.95
C THR A 10 17.53 10.04 -6.94
N GLN A 11 18.40 9.55 -6.05
CA GLN A 11 18.68 8.11 -5.93
C GLN A 11 17.39 7.32 -5.59
N GLN A 12 16.58 7.85 -4.70
CA GLN A 12 15.34 7.21 -4.30
C GLN A 12 14.34 7.12 -5.47
N TYR A 13 14.23 8.17 -6.28
CA TYR A 13 13.36 8.16 -7.46
C TYR A 13 13.86 7.19 -8.53
N LEU A 14 15.18 7.13 -8.75
CA LEU A 14 15.77 6.19 -9.71
C LEU A 14 15.55 4.74 -9.27
N GLU A 15 15.76 4.44 -7.99
CA GLU A 15 15.50 3.11 -7.44
C GLU A 15 14.01 2.75 -7.58
N TRP A 16 13.13 3.68 -7.32
CA TRP A 16 11.70 3.45 -7.48
C TRP A 16 11.32 3.22 -8.93
N LEU A 17 11.90 3.95 -9.87
CA LEU A 17 11.64 3.74 -11.30
C LEU A 17 12.00 2.30 -11.69
N LYS A 18 13.14 1.82 -11.25
CA LYS A 18 13.57 0.44 -11.48
C LYS A 18 12.57 -0.56 -10.92
N ASN A 19 12.16 -0.37 -9.67
CA ASN A 19 11.18 -1.23 -9.02
C ASN A 19 9.82 -1.19 -9.72
N LYS A 20 9.39 -0.02 -10.15
CA LYS A 20 8.14 0.19 -10.87
C LYS A 20 8.13 -0.58 -12.19
N LEU A 21 9.22 -0.55 -12.94
CA LEU A 21 9.36 -1.31 -14.19
C LEU A 21 9.27 -2.80 -13.93
N TYR A 22 9.88 -3.27 -12.84
CA TYR A 22 9.81 -4.67 -12.44
C TYR A 22 8.38 -5.09 -12.10
N LEU A 23 7.67 -4.27 -11.31
CA LEU A 23 6.28 -4.52 -10.95
C LEU A 23 5.38 -4.54 -12.20
N ASP A 24 5.59 -3.59 -13.10
CA ASP A 24 4.83 -3.49 -14.34
C ASP A 24 5.01 -4.74 -15.20
N SER A 25 6.23 -5.29 -15.26
CA SER A 25 6.49 -6.50 -16.02
C SER A 25 5.71 -7.71 -15.51
N ASN A 26 5.28 -7.69 -14.25
CA ASN A 26 4.51 -8.77 -13.63
C ASN A 26 2.99 -8.52 -13.63
N ALA A 27 2.53 -7.41 -14.17
CA ALA A 27 1.13 -7.00 -14.07
C ALA A 27 0.14 -8.03 -14.65
N GLN A 28 0.49 -8.65 -15.76
CA GLN A 28 -0.38 -9.66 -16.41
C GLN A 28 -0.57 -10.91 -15.56
N ASN A 29 0.46 -11.32 -14.83
CA ASN A 29 0.35 -12.45 -13.92
C ASN A 29 -0.38 -12.05 -12.63
N ALA A 30 -0.10 -10.86 -12.12
CA ALA A 30 -0.67 -10.37 -10.86
C ALA A 30 -2.20 -10.17 -10.95
N LYS A 31 -2.74 -9.82 -12.11
CA LYS A 31 -4.19 -9.62 -12.26
C LYS A 31 -5.02 -10.85 -11.93
N LYS A 32 -4.41 -12.02 -11.92
CA LYS A 32 -5.08 -13.30 -11.59
C LYS A 32 -5.18 -13.53 -10.08
N ARG A 33 -4.51 -12.73 -9.27
CA ARG A 33 -4.56 -12.86 -7.82
C ARG A 33 -5.98 -12.59 -7.32
N ILE A 34 -6.43 -13.42 -6.39
CA ILE A 34 -7.71 -13.22 -5.72
C ILE A 34 -7.43 -12.67 -4.34
N VAL A 35 -7.88 -11.46 -4.10
CA VAL A 35 -7.79 -10.81 -2.79
C VAL A 35 -9.20 -10.56 -2.28
N LYS A 36 -9.35 -10.42 -0.97
CA LYS A 36 -10.66 -10.24 -0.34
C LYS A 36 -10.69 -8.98 0.51
N ARG A 37 -11.84 -8.34 0.53
CA ARG A 37 -12.08 -7.18 1.38
C ARG A 37 -11.78 -7.53 2.84
N GLY A 38 -11.07 -6.65 3.53
CA GLY A 38 -10.66 -6.84 4.91
C GLY A 38 -9.31 -7.49 5.08
N GLU A 39 -8.76 -8.08 4.03
CA GLU A 39 -7.39 -8.60 4.07
C GLU A 39 -6.38 -7.47 4.02
N VAL A 40 -5.22 -7.68 4.64
CA VAL A 40 -4.12 -6.74 4.65
C VAL A 40 -2.92 -7.37 3.96
N TYR A 41 -2.38 -6.66 2.98
CA TYR A 41 -1.17 -7.05 2.24
C TYR A 41 -0.11 -5.98 2.37
N SER A 42 1.16 -6.36 2.31
CA SER A 42 2.18 -5.35 2.03
C SER A 42 1.95 -4.82 0.62
N CYS A 43 2.19 -3.52 0.42
CA CYS A 43 1.93 -2.87 -0.87
C CYS A 43 3.06 -1.90 -1.20
N PHE A 44 3.59 -1.98 -2.42
CA PHE A 44 4.62 -1.09 -2.91
C PHE A 44 3.98 0.19 -3.46
N LEU A 45 3.83 1.19 -2.60
CA LEU A 45 3.23 2.48 -2.97
C LEU A 45 4.20 3.35 -3.78
N GLY A 46 5.49 3.10 -3.63
CA GLY A 46 6.52 3.80 -4.39
C GLY A 46 6.99 5.08 -3.73
N GLN A 47 7.46 6.01 -4.58
CA GLN A 47 8.00 7.29 -4.13
C GLN A 47 6.96 8.37 -4.41
N GLY A 48 6.39 8.94 -3.36
CA GLY A 48 5.40 10.02 -3.46
C GLY A 48 6.03 11.40 -3.55
N ILE A 49 5.21 12.39 -3.75
CA ILE A 49 5.59 13.80 -3.79
C ILE A 49 5.19 14.44 -2.46
N GLY A 50 6.13 15.15 -1.83
CA GLY A 50 5.86 15.82 -0.57
C GLY A 50 5.46 14.85 0.52
N SER A 51 4.27 15.01 1.08
CA SER A 51 3.74 14.19 2.17
C SER A 51 2.86 13.02 1.72
N GLU A 52 2.83 12.71 0.43
CA GLU A 52 2.11 11.52 -0.05
C GLU A 52 2.72 10.25 0.56
N GLU A 53 1.86 9.27 0.88
CA GLU A 53 2.34 7.98 1.35
C GLU A 53 3.21 7.33 0.27
N CYS A 54 4.32 6.74 0.70
CA CYS A 54 5.30 6.16 -0.20
C CYS A 54 5.92 4.90 0.40
N LYS A 55 6.82 4.27 -0.36
CA LYS A 55 7.54 3.05 0.02
C LYS A 55 6.59 1.86 0.13
N GLU A 56 7.01 0.85 0.86
CA GLU A 56 6.20 -0.33 1.14
C GLU A 56 5.47 -0.12 2.46
N ARG A 57 4.15 -0.30 2.43
CA ARG A 57 3.29 -0.18 3.61
C ARG A 57 2.30 -1.33 3.65
N PRO A 58 1.87 -1.77 4.84
CA PRO A 58 0.68 -2.60 4.92
C PRO A 58 -0.51 -1.80 4.41
N CYS A 59 -1.35 -2.43 3.60
CA CYS A 59 -2.55 -1.81 3.06
C CYS A 59 -3.76 -2.71 3.25
N LEU A 60 -4.86 -2.12 3.69
CA LEU A 60 -6.14 -2.79 3.87
C LEU A 60 -6.90 -2.81 2.55
N ILE A 61 -7.35 -3.98 2.11
CA ILE A 61 -8.22 -4.12 0.93
C ILE A 61 -9.62 -3.65 1.31
N ILE A 62 -10.07 -2.57 0.67
CA ILE A 62 -11.41 -2.02 0.92
C ILE A 62 -12.37 -2.24 -0.23
N GLN A 63 -11.87 -2.58 -1.42
CA GLN A 63 -12.70 -2.87 -2.58
C GLN A 63 -13.55 -4.13 -2.33
N ASN A 64 -14.79 -4.15 -2.84
CA ASN A 64 -15.68 -5.28 -2.67
C ASN A 64 -15.19 -6.53 -3.43
N ASP A 65 -15.60 -7.71 -2.96
CA ASP A 65 -15.08 -8.97 -3.46
C ASP A 65 -15.44 -9.26 -4.92
N ALA A 66 -16.59 -8.79 -5.38
CA ALA A 66 -16.98 -8.98 -6.78
C ALA A 66 -16.00 -8.26 -7.72
N ALA A 67 -15.63 -7.03 -7.38
CA ALA A 67 -14.62 -6.28 -8.13
C ALA A 67 -13.22 -6.87 -7.94
N ASN A 68 -12.92 -7.37 -6.74
CA ASN A 68 -11.61 -7.99 -6.45
C ASN A 68 -11.31 -9.20 -7.34
N VAL A 69 -12.32 -9.93 -7.75
CA VAL A 69 -12.15 -11.09 -8.66
C VAL A 69 -11.90 -10.63 -10.08
N LYS A 70 -12.61 -9.61 -10.53
CA LYS A 70 -12.65 -9.21 -11.95
C LYS A 70 -11.62 -8.17 -12.34
N SER A 71 -11.27 -7.26 -11.42
CA SER A 71 -10.40 -6.12 -11.74
C SER A 71 -8.92 -6.47 -11.59
N PRO A 72 -8.07 -5.98 -12.51
CA PRO A 72 -6.63 -6.05 -12.32
C PRO A 72 -6.13 -5.08 -11.26
N ASN A 73 -6.98 -4.14 -10.83
CA ASN A 73 -6.66 -3.14 -9.82
C ASN A 73 -7.48 -3.37 -8.56
N VAL A 74 -7.01 -2.79 -7.46
CA VAL A 74 -7.65 -2.92 -6.16
C VAL A 74 -7.59 -1.59 -5.41
N ILE A 75 -8.67 -1.27 -4.70
CA ILE A 75 -8.72 -0.06 -3.86
C ILE A 75 -8.26 -0.43 -2.46
N VAL A 76 -7.27 0.27 -1.96
CA VAL A 76 -6.63 0.01 -0.67
C VAL A 76 -6.51 1.26 0.17
N ALA A 77 -6.35 1.08 1.49
CA ALA A 77 -6.04 2.15 2.43
C ALA A 77 -4.75 1.80 3.17
N PRO A 78 -3.73 2.67 3.16
CA PRO A 78 -2.48 2.43 3.87
C PRO A 78 -2.67 2.35 5.38
N ILE A 79 -1.83 1.57 6.04
CA ILE A 79 -1.77 1.46 7.49
C ILE A 79 -0.40 1.95 7.94
N THR A 80 -0.37 2.89 8.88
CA THR A 80 0.87 3.43 9.44
C THR A 80 0.78 3.57 10.96
N HIS A 81 1.94 3.75 11.59
CA HIS A 81 2.01 4.04 13.02
C HIS A 81 1.88 5.53 13.33
N THR A 82 1.90 6.37 12.30
CA THR A 82 1.81 7.82 12.49
C THR A 82 0.42 8.19 12.98
N THR A 83 0.37 8.85 14.13
CA THR A 83 -0.86 9.48 14.61
C THR A 83 -1.01 10.80 13.89
N SER A 84 -2.14 11.00 13.26
CA SER A 84 -2.50 12.26 12.62
C SER A 84 -3.69 12.84 13.39
N ASP A 85 -3.71 14.15 13.56
CA ASP A 85 -4.86 14.87 14.12
C ASP A 85 -6.03 14.94 13.14
N LEU A 86 -5.90 14.29 11.97
CA LEU A 86 -6.95 14.25 10.96
C LEU A 86 -8.03 13.24 11.34
N ASP A 87 -9.29 13.61 11.13
CA ASP A 87 -10.47 12.84 11.49
C ASP A 87 -10.64 11.55 10.66
N VAL A 88 -9.73 11.28 9.74
CA VAL A 88 -9.81 10.17 8.78
C VAL A 88 -8.85 9.03 9.10
N VAL A 89 -8.47 8.92 10.37
CA VAL A 89 -7.56 7.88 10.86
C VAL A 89 -8.35 6.93 11.75
N VAL A 90 -8.28 5.63 11.45
CA VAL A 90 -8.98 4.61 12.23
C VAL A 90 -7.94 3.67 12.85
N PRO A 91 -7.84 3.64 14.20
CA PRO A 91 -6.93 2.72 14.86
C PRO A 91 -7.39 1.28 14.70
N ILE A 92 -6.43 0.36 14.62
CA ILE A 92 -6.72 -1.08 14.57
C ILE A 92 -6.16 -1.77 15.80
N ALA A 93 -6.84 -2.83 16.21
CA ALA A 93 -6.36 -3.69 17.30
C ALA A 93 -5.11 -4.44 16.85
N ASN A 94 -4.20 -4.72 17.79
CA ASN A 94 -3.01 -5.51 17.51
C ASN A 94 -3.39 -6.85 16.91
N GLN A 95 -2.79 -7.20 15.78
CA GLN A 95 -2.92 -8.52 15.16
C GLN A 95 -1.73 -9.37 15.57
N LEU A 96 -1.99 -10.57 16.05
CA LEU A 96 -0.96 -11.46 16.59
C LEU A 96 -0.81 -12.69 15.70
N ASN A 97 0.41 -13.23 15.64
CA ASN A 97 0.67 -14.54 15.04
C ASN A 97 0.43 -15.65 16.07
N GLU A 98 0.68 -16.90 15.69
CA GLU A 98 0.50 -18.07 16.57
C GLU A 98 1.41 -18.04 17.80
N LEU A 99 2.53 -17.32 17.73
CA LEU A 99 3.48 -17.17 18.83
C LEU A 99 3.14 -16.01 19.76
N GLY A 100 2.05 -15.28 19.51
CA GLY A 100 1.65 -14.12 20.28
C GLY A 100 2.42 -12.84 19.94
N GLU A 101 3.18 -12.85 18.86
CA GLU A 101 3.92 -11.67 18.41
C GLU A 101 3.02 -10.74 17.58
N ILE A 102 3.18 -9.42 17.75
CA ILE A 102 2.43 -8.44 16.99
C ILE A 102 2.95 -8.42 15.56
N ILE A 103 2.10 -8.77 14.60
CA ILE A 103 2.42 -8.75 13.17
C ILE A 103 1.86 -7.54 12.45
N LEU A 104 0.88 -6.88 13.04
CA LEU A 104 0.26 -5.69 12.46
C LEU A 104 -0.40 -4.86 13.56
N ASN A 105 -0.15 -3.56 13.55
CA ASN A 105 -0.86 -2.58 14.37
C ASN A 105 -0.76 -1.22 13.69
N GLY A 106 -1.35 -0.21 14.29
CA GLY A 106 -1.29 1.16 13.81
C GLY A 106 -2.66 1.71 13.43
N ASN A 107 -2.68 2.55 12.40
CA ASN A 107 -3.87 3.30 12.00
C ASN A 107 -4.10 3.18 10.50
N VAL A 108 -5.36 2.94 10.11
CA VAL A 108 -5.78 2.97 8.71
C VAL A 108 -5.98 4.42 8.29
N LEU A 109 -5.29 4.84 7.24
CA LEU A 109 -5.38 6.21 6.72
C LEU A 109 -6.47 6.30 5.67
N LEU A 110 -7.71 6.59 6.07
CA LEU A 110 -8.83 6.69 5.15
C LEU A 110 -8.74 7.89 4.21
N GLY A 111 -7.96 8.91 4.56
CA GLY A 111 -7.69 10.04 3.67
C GLY A 111 -6.74 9.72 2.54
N ASN A 112 -6.09 8.57 2.57
CA ASN A 112 -5.09 8.14 1.58
C ASN A 112 -5.55 6.91 0.78
N ILE A 113 -6.84 6.69 0.69
CA ILE A 113 -7.40 5.60 -0.13
C ILE A 113 -6.96 5.78 -1.57
N VAL A 114 -6.47 4.69 -2.17
CA VAL A 114 -5.90 4.74 -3.52
C VAL A 114 -6.21 3.45 -4.28
N CYS A 115 -6.38 3.58 -5.58
CA CYS A 115 -6.52 2.43 -6.49
C CYS A 115 -5.13 2.07 -7.03
N VAL A 116 -4.73 0.83 -6.84
CA VAL A 116 -3.42 0.35 -7.28
C VAL A 116 -3.56 -0.93 -8.10
N SER A 117 -2.56 -1.22 -8.93
CA SER A 117 -2.46 -2.52 -9.60
C SER A 117 -2.24 -3.63 -8.57
N LYS A 118 -2.84 -4.79 -8.79
CA LYS A 118 -2.56 -5.98 -7.97
C LYS A 118 -1.08 -6.35 -7.97
N ALA A 119 -0.32 -5.93 -8.98
CA ALA A 119 1.12 -6.15 -9.03
C ALA A 119 1.88 -5.46 -7.90
N ARG A 120 1.30 -4.42 -7.30
CA ARG A 120 1.92 -3.73 -6.15
C ARG A 120 1.74 -4.48 -4.84
N LEU A 121 0.84 -5.46 -4.79
CA LEU A 121 0.59 -6.23 -3.57
C LEU A 121 1.70 -7.27 -3.37
N GLY A 122 2.29 -7.26 -2.18
CA GLY A 122 3.27 -8.26 -1.77
C GLY A 122 2.63 -9.40 -1.02
N ASN A 123 3.08 -9.62 0.21
CA ASN A 123 2.65 -10.74 1.04
C ASN A 123 1.40 -10.42 1.83
N TYR A 124 0.55 -11.44 2.01
CA TYR A 124 -0.57 -11.40 2.94
C TYR A 124 -0.03 -11.23 4.38
N ILE A 125 -0.66 -10.36 5.15
CA ILE A 125 -0.26 -10.09 6.54
C ILE A 125 -1.33 -10.57 7.51
N SER A 126 -2.57 -10.13 7.33
CA SER A 126 -3.65 -10.41 8.27
C SER A 126 -5.00 -10.13 7.64
N LYS A 127 -6.06 -10.48 8.36
CA LYS A 127 -7.43 -10.12 7.99
C LYS A 127 -8.08 -9.42 9.18
N LEU A 128 -8.61 -8.23 8.93
CA LEU A 128 -9.31 -7.44 9.95
C LEU A 128 -10.77 -7.83 10.07
#